data_0fc1ef2eafa5da5fe0de5463bc49df60
#
_entry.id   0fc1ef2eafa5da5fe0de5463bc49df60
#
_cell.length_a   1.000
_cell.length_b   1.000
_cell.length_c   1.000
_cell.angle_alpha   90.00
_cell.angle_beta   90.00
_cell.angle_gamma   90.00
#
_symmetry.space_group_name_H-M   'P 1'
#
loop_
_entity.id
_entity.type
_entity.pdbx_description
1 polymer ?
#
loop_
_entity_poly.entity_id
_entity_poly.type
_entity_poly.pdbx_seq_one_letter_code
_entity_poly.pdbx_strand_id
1 'polypeptide(L)'
;MKRLSILAAGLLVGAAALQYSNVASGQDGWVTLVDSSKMGDWDEVGKANWAMKDGALTADKLDGKDLSYLVSKTSYKDFQIKAEFWADDDVNSGIFIRCQDPKKIDAKLCYEVNIFDKRPDPSYGTGAIVDVAKVDPMPKAGGKWNTYEITAQGPRLVVVLNGQKTVDVQDSKLASGPFALQYGSGVLKWRKVQIKPL
;
A
#
# COMPACT_ATOMS: atom_id res chain seq x y z
N MET A 1 72.49 -2.58 27.26
CA MET A 1 71.22 -1.81 27.43
C MET A 1 70.44 -1.90 26.17
N LYS A 2 69.48 -2.80 26.11
CA LYS A 2 68.62 -3.02 24.93
C LYS A 2 67.29 -2.29 25.16
N ARG A 3 66.96 -1.36 24.30
CA ARG A 3 65.66 -0.66 24.32
C ARG A 3 64.61 -1.49 23.60
N LEU A 4 63.52 -1.80 24.29
CA LEU A 4 62.35 -2.52 23.78
C LEU A 4 61.35 -1.48 23.25
N SER A 5 61.05 -1.55 21.94
CA SER A 5 60.05 -0.71 21.32
C SER A 5 58.71 -1.48 21.30
N ILE A 6 57.69 -0.93 21.92
CA ILE A 6 56.33 -1.44 21.93
C ILE A 6 55.58 -0.80 20.75
N LEU A 7 55.18 -1.61 19.80
CA LEU A 7 54.22 -1.20 18.74
C LEU A 7 52.79 -1.30 19.29
N ALA A 8 52.08 -0.18 19.35
CA ALA A 8 50.67 -0.15 19.63
C ALA A 8 49.89 -0.33 18.32
N ALA A 9 49.15 -1.43 18.21
CA ALA A 9 48.20 -1.67 17.10
C ALA A 9 46.89 -0.99 17.45
N GLY A 10 46.55 0.06 16.73
CA GLY A 10 45.23 0.72 16.82
C GLY A 10 44.16 -0.06 16.04
N LEU A 11 43.15 -0.57 16.73
CA LEU A 11 41.94 -1.11 16.10
C LEU A 11 41.05 0.06 15.64
N LEU A 12 40.89 0.21 14.33
CA LEU A 12 39.89 1.07 13.75
C LEU A 12 38.53 0.31 13.74
N VAL A 13 37.64 0.67 14.67
CA VAL A 13 36.24 0.24 14.63
C VAL A 13 35.49 1.12 13.62
N GLY A 14 35.22 0.57 12.44
CA GLY A 14 34.40 1.22 11.44
C GLY A 14 32.93 1.22 11.86
N ALA A 15 32.42 2.37 12.25
CA ALA A 15 30.99 2.55 12.47
C ALA A 15 30.28 2.59 11.10
N ALA A 16 29.55 1.53 10.75
CA ALA A 16 28.64 1.55 9.63
C ALA A 16 27.43 2.42 9.98
N ALA A 17 27.40 3.63 9.44
CA ALA A 17 26.25 4.51 9.54
C ALA A 17 25.15 3.94 8.65
N LEU A 18 24.08 3.44 9.25
CA LEU A 18 22.81 3.14 8.58
C LEU A 18 22.25 4.47 8.05
N GLN A 19 22.29 4.65 6.74
CA GLN A 19 21.62 5.77 6.08
C GLN A 19 20.11 5.50 6.08
N TYR A 20 19.41 6.09 7.02
CA TYR A 20 17.95 6.22 6.93
C TYR A 20 17.65 7.23 5.81
N SER A 21 17.06 6.76 4.73
CA SER A 21 16.51 7.61 3.69
C SER A 21 15.43 8.48 4.32
N ASN A 22 15.70 9.77 4.49
CA ASN A 22 14.71 10.76 4.91
C ASN A 22 13.67 10.91 3.79
N VAL A 23 12.58 10.16 3.86
CA VAL A 23 11.37 10.47 3.10
C VAL A 23 10.81 11.73 3.72
N ALA A 24 10.76 12.82 2.97
CA ALA A 24 10.27 14.11 3.46
C ALA A 24 8.82 13.95 3.94
N SER A 25 8.60 13.92 5.24
CA SER A 25 7.26 13.98 5.83
C SER A 25 6.73 15.40 5.67
N GLY A 26 5.51 15.54 5.13
CA GLY A 26 4.78 16.82 5.17
C GLY A 26 4.57 17.29 6.62
N GLN A 27 4.20 18.58 6.82
CA GLN A 27 4.05 19.22 8.14
C GLN A 27 3.17 18.45 9.14
N ASP A 28 2.33 17.48 8.69
CA ASP A 28 1.41 16.70 9.51
C ASP A 28 1.76 15.21 9.63
N GLY A 29 3.00 14.81 9.30
CA GLY A 29 3.44 13.41 9.35
C GLY A 29 2.94 12.52 8.19
N TRP A 30 2.29 13.08 7.17
CA TRP A 30 1.90 12.37 5.97
C TRP A 30 3.06 12.24 4.98
N VAL A 31 3.29 11.03 4.48
CA VAL A 31 4.21 10.72 3.39
C VAL A 31 3.40 10.56 2.11
N THR A 32 3.67 11.38 1.11
CA THR A 32 3.03 11.29 -0.21
C THR A 32 3.82 10.34 -1.10
N LEU A 33 3.16 9.27 -1.56
CA LEU A 33 3.74 8.23 -2.41
C LEU A 33 3.33 8.41 -3.88
N VAL A 34 2.08 8.80 -4.13
CA VAL A 34 1.59 9.19 -5.47
C VAL A 34 0.97 10.57 -5.37
N ASP A 35 1.27 11.44 -6.32
CA ASP A 35 0.60 12.72 -6.55
C ASP A 35 0.48 13.00 -8.06
N SER A 36 -0.01 14.18 -8.43
CA SER A 36 -0.22 14.56 -9.84
C SER A 36 1.05 14.62 -10.69
N SER A 37 2.24 14.58 -10.09
CA SER A 37 3.54 14.76 -10.74
C SER A 37 4.45 13.55 -10.66
N LYS A 38 4.20 12.64 -9.70
CA LYS A 38 5.06 11.48 -9.47
C LYS A 38 4.28 10.23 -9.09
N MET A 39 4.74 9.09 -9.56
CA MET A 39 4.17 7.78 -9.20
C MET A 39 4.77 7.17 -7.93
N GLY A 40 5.77 7.80 -7.32
CA GLY A 40 6.48 7.23 -6.17
C GLY A 40 7.56 6.21 -6.53
N ASP A 41 8.13 5.61 -5.49
CA ASP A 41 9.18 4.59 -5.59
C ASP A 41 8.64 3.27 -4.99
N TRP A 42 8.37 2.32 -5.86
CA TRP A 42 7.72 1.05 -5.55
C TRP A 42 8.57 -0.13 -6.00
N ASP A 43 8.40 -1.27 -5.33
CA ASP A 43 8.79 -2.56 -5.88
C ASP A 43 7.61 -3.14 -6.66
N GLU A 44 7.83 -3.59 -7.88
CA GLU A 44 6.78 -4.15 -8.74
C GLU A 44 6.74 -5.66 -8.64
N VAL A 45 5.54 -6.23 -8.39
CA VAL A 45 5.26 -7.66 -8.44
C VAL A 45 4.22 -7.90 -9.53
N GLY A 46 4.48 -8.81 -10.46
CA GLY A 46 3.73 -8.90 -11.72
C GLY A 46 4.05 -7.70 -12.61
N LYS A 47 3.30 -7.50 -13.69
CA LYS A 47 3.53 -6.38 -14.61
C LYS A 47 2.23 -5.81 -15.15
N ALA A 48 2.11 -4.49 -15.11
CA ALA A 48 1.09 -3.72 -15.81
C ALA A 48 1.72 -2.49 -16.45
N ASN A 49 0.98 -1.83 -17.30
CA ASN A 49 1.43 -0.62 -18.00
C ASN A 49 1.31 0.64 -17.12
N TRP A 50 1.77 0.59 -15.86
CA TRP A 50 1.76 1.71 -14.94
C TRP A 50 2.44 2.94 -15.54
N ALA A 51 1.71 4.04 -15.62
CA ALA A 51 2.25 5.30 -16.14
C ALA A 51 1.53 6.51 -15.56
N MET A 52 2.25 7.63 -15.44
CA MET A 52 1.62 8.92 -15.16
C MET A 52 0.92 9.43 -16.42
N LYS A 53 -0.41 9.58 -16.36
CA LYS A 53 -1.26 10.13 -17.43
C LYS A 53 -2.25 11.12 -16.83
N ASP A 54 -2.34 12.32 -17.38
CA ASP A 54 -3.30 13.36 -16.98
C ASP A 54 -3.32 13.64 -15.47
N GLY A 55 -2.15 13.70 -14.84
CA GLY A 55 -1.99 13.97 -13.42
C GLY A 55 -2.41 12.80 -12.49
N ALA A 56 -2.45 11.58 -13.00
CA ALA A 56 -2.73 10.38 -12.22
C ALA A 56 -1.85 9.20 -12.64
N LEU A 57 -1.47 8.37 -11.69
CA LEU A 57 -0.87 7.07 -11.94
C LEU A 57 -1.95 6.12 -12.46
N THR A 58 -1.82 5.69 -13.69
CA THR A 58 -2.84 4.93 -14.43
C THR A 58 -2.33 3.55 -14.79
N ALA A 59 -3.19 2.54 -14.71
CA ALA A 59 -3.02 1.24 -15.32
C ALA A 59 -4.33 0.83 -16.02
N ASP A 60 -4.23 0.28 -17.23
CA ASP A 60 -5.36 -0.17 -18.04
C ASP A 60 -5.09 -1.50 -18.75
N LYS A 61 -3.89 -2.10 -18.53
CA LYS A 61 -3.51 -3.35 -19.16
C LYS A 61 -2.46 -4.09 -18.34
N LEU A 62 -2.66 -5.41 -18.13
CA LEU A 62 -1.61 -6.31 -17.67
C LEU A 62 -0.63 -6.61 -18.81
N ASP A 63 0.65 -6.70 -18.47
CA ASP A 63 1.70 -7.17 -19.37
C ASP A 63 2.00 -8.64 -19.04
N GLY A 64 1.02 -9.51 -19.27
CA GLY A 64 1.04 -10.93 -18.94
C GLY A 64 -0.30 -11.44 -18.42
N LYS A 65 -0.26 -12.54 -17.65
CA LYS A 65 -1.45 -13.18 -17.05
C LYS A 65 -1.58 -12.93 -15.55
N ASP A 66 -0.49 -12.55 -14.91
CA ASP A 66 -0.45 -12.36 -13.46
C ASP A 66 -0.91 -10.95 -13.10
N LEU A 67 -1.56 -10.83 -11.95
CA LEU A 67 -1.94 -9.54 -11.36
C LEU A 67 -0.68 -8.71 -11.09
N SER A 68 -0.79 -7.40 -11.21
CA SER A 68 0.31 -6.48 -10.92
C SER A 68 0.07 -5.73 -9.62
N TYR A 69 1.16 -5.52 -8.86
CA TYR A 69 1.16 -4.81 -7.60
C TYR A 69 2.33 -3.85 -7.54
N LEU A 70 2.06 -2.63 -7.07
CA LEU A 70 3.08 -1.68 -6.65
C LEU A 70 3.20 -1.79 -5.13
N VAL A 71 4.31 -2.34 -4.64
CA VAL A 71 4.55 -2.65 -3.23
C VAL A 71 5.42 -1.59 -2.59
N SER A 72 5.01 -1.05 -1.44
CA SER A 72 5.81 -0.05 -0.72
C SER A 72 7.11 -0.65 -0.21
N LYS A 73 8.23 0.08 -0.36
CA LYS A 73 9.54 -0.34 0.16
C LYS A 73 9.63 -0.34 1.69
N THR A 74 8.73 0.39 2.33
CA THR A 74 8.64 0.50 3.79
C THR A 74 7.51 -0.37 4.32
N SER A 75 7.79 -1.10 5.41
CA SER A 75 6.79 -1.80 6.20
C SER A 75 6.21 -0.90 7.28
N TYR A 76 4.91 -1.04 7.53
CA TYR A 76 4.17 -0.24 8.51
C TYR A 76 3.43 -1.17 9.49
N LYS A 77 3.35 -0.76 10.75
CA LYS A 77 2.59 -1.46 11.81
C LYS A 77 1.25 -0.78 12.03
N ASP A 78 1.29 0.44 12.57
CA ASP A 78 0.13 1.27 12.82
C ASP A 78 0.20 2.49 11.90
N PHE A 79 -0.87 2.76 11.17
CA PHE A 79 -0.87 3.79 10.14
C PHE A 79 -2.27 4.19 9.70
N GLN A 80 -2.32 5.32 9.00
CA GLN A 80 -3.46 5.72 8.17
C GLN A 80 -3.03 5.84 6.72
N ILE A 81 -3.88 5.41 5.78
CA ILE A 81 -3.75 5.64 4.34
C ILE A 81 -4.89 6.55 3.90
N LYS A 82 -4.57 7.53 3.03
CA LYS A 82 -5.52 8.28 2.22
C LYS A 82 -5.19 8.05 0.76
N ALA A 83 -6.17 7.57 -0.01
CA ALA A 83 -6.00 7.29 -1.42
C ALA A 83 -7.18 7.82 -2.22
N GLU A 84 -6.88 8.59 -3.28
CA GLU A 84 -7.86 9.06 -4.24
C GLU A 84 -7.70 8.27 -5.52
N PHE A 85 -8.78 7.57 -5.94
CA PHE A 85 -8.77 6.69 -7.11
C PHE A 85 -9.99 6.88 -7.99
N TRP A 86 -9.82 6.61 -9.27
CA TRP A 86 -10.88 6.45 -10.25
C TRP A 86 -10.84 5.04 -10.81
N ALA A 87 -11.98 4.41 -10.93
CA ALA A 87 -12.15 3.07 -11.43
C ALA A 87 -13.26 3.04 -12.47
N ASP A 88 -13.12 2.27 -13.55
CA ASP A 88 -14.28 1.95 -14.38
C ASP A 88 -15.12 0.83 -13.75
N ASP A 89 -16.23 0.47 -14.42
CA ASP A 89 -17.13 -0.58 -13.92
C ASP A 89 -16.55 -2.00 -13.99
N ASP A 90 -15.45 -2.20 -14.75
CA ASP A 90 -14.79 -3.49 -14.97
C ASP A 90 -13.52 -3.67 -14.14
N VAL A 91 -13.21 -2.67 -13.30
CA VAL A 91 -12.00 -2.72 -12.47
C VAL A 91 -12.03 -3.88 -11.49
N ASN A 92 -10.89 -4.57 -11.40
CA ASN A 92 -10.52 -5.43 -10.27
C ASN A 92 -9.21 -4.89 -9.69
N SER A 93 -9.28 -4.35 -8.50
CA SER A 93 -8.17 -3.69 -7.81
C SER A 93 -8.37 -3.74 -6.29
N GLY A 94 -7.40 -3.21 -5.55
CA GLY A 94 -7.47 -3.10 -4.09
C GLY A 94 -6.23 -2.45 -3.51
N ILE A 95 -6.32 -2.12 -2.23
CA ILE A 95 -5.19 -1.74 -1.39
C ILE A 95 -4.92 -2.87 -0.41
N PHE A 96 -3.78 -3.53 -0.57
CA PHE A 96 -3.32 -4.60 0.31
C PHE A 96 -2.47 -4.00 1.43
N ILE A 97 -2.74 -4.36 2.68
CA ILE A 97 -2.02 -3.80 3.83
C ILE A 97 -1.45 -4.90 4.73
N ARG A 98 -0.35 -4.59 5.43
CA ARG A 98 0.36 -5.49 6.34
C ARG A 98 0.75 -6.82 5.67
N CYS A 99 1.26 -6.75 4.43
CA CYS A 99 1.67 -7.93 3.67
C CYS A 99 2.85 -8.63 4.31
N GLN A 100 2.80 -9.98 4.44
CA GLN A 100 3.84 -10.76 5.11
C GLN A 100 5.01 -11.09 4.18
N ASP A 101 4.77 -11.15 2.88
CA ASP A 101 5.78 -11.37 1.86
C ASP A 101 5.66 -10.29 0.77
N PRO A 102 6.65 -9.39 0.63
CA PRO A 102 6.60 -8.33 -0.37
C PRO A 102 6.65 -8.83 -1.82
N LYS A 103 7.00 -10.11 -2.03
CA LYS A 103 7.07 -10.73 -3.36
C LYS A 103 5.84 -11.57 -3.70
N LYS A 104 4.96 -11.79 -2.72
CA LYS A 104 3.75 -12.59 -2.88
C LYS A 104 2.57 -11.88 -2.24
N ILE A 105 1.82 -11.14 -3.04
CA ILE A 105 0.67 -10.36 -2.61
C ILE A 105 -0.60 -11.15 -2.88
N ASP A 106 -1.31 -11.53 -1.80
CA ASP A 106 -2.63 -12.18 -1.86
C ASP A 106 -3.41 -11.91 -0.55
N ALA A 107 -4.72 -12.18 -0.54
CA ALA A 107 -5.60 -11.97 0.61
C ALA A 107 -5.33 -12.91 1.81
N LYS A 108 -4.49 -13.95 1.66
CA LYS A 108 -4.07 -14.83 2.76
C LYS A 108 -2.89 -14.26 3.53
N LEU A 109 -2.02 -13.52 2.82
CA LEU A 109 -0.79 -12.94 3.34
C LEU A 109 -0.90 -11.44 3.60
N CYS A 110 -2.01 -10.81 3.21
CA CYS A 110 -2.31 -9.39 3.41
C CYS A 110 -3.77 -9.22 3.84
N TYR A 111 -4.14 -8.04 4.34
CA TYR A 111 -5.52 -7.59 4.35
C TYR A 111 -5.81 -6.85 3.05
N GLU A 112 -6.74 -7.34 2.24
CA GLU A 112 -7.15 -6.74 0.97
C GLU A 112 -8.37 -5.84 1.16
N VAL A 113 -8.17 -4.51 1.12
CA VAL A 113 -9.26 -3.53 1.00
C VAL A 113 -9.67 -3.43 -0.46
N ASN A 114 -10.82 -3.99 -0.79
CA ASN A 114 -11.19 -4.31 -2.17
C ASN A 114 -11.77 -3.13 -2.96
N ILE A 115 -11.49 -3.11 -4.27
CA ILE A 115 -12.09 -2.24 -5.30
C ILE A 115 -12.55 -3.15 -6.42
N PHE A 116 -13.75 -3.72 -6.31
CA PHE A 116 -14.30 -4.64 -7.30
C PHE A 116 -15.83 -4.67 -7.22
N ASP A 117 -16.49 -3.83 -8.01
CA ASP A 117 -17.95 -3.68 -8.02
C ASP A 117 -18.69 -4.89 -8.57
N LYS A 118 -18.05 -5.69 -9.43
CA LYS A 118 -18.58 -6.91 -10.06
C LYS A 118 -18.10 -8.19 -9.39
N ARG A 119 -17.59 -8.11 -8.15
CA ARG A 119 -17.17 -9.32 -7.44
C ARG A 119 -18.33 -10.32 -7.33
N PRO A 120 -18.11 -11.63 -7.62
CA PRO A 120 -19.17 -12.64 -7.58
C PRO A 120 -19.87 -12.75 -6.20
N ASP A 121 -19.12 -12.66 -5.10
CA ASP A 121 -19.69 -12.42 -3.77
C ASP A 121 -19.62 -10.93 -3.45
N PRO A 122 -20.73 -10.18 -3.60
CA PRO A 122 -20.74 -8.73 -3.40
C PRO A 122 -20.46 -8.34 -1.95
N SER A 123 -20.65 -9.22 -0.98
CA SER A 123 -20.35 -8.94 0.42
C SER A 123 -18.86 -8.71 0.68
N TYR A 124 -17.98 -9.21 -0.20
CA TYR A 124 -16.55 -8.93 -0.22
C TYR A 124 -16.11 -8.04 -1.37
N GLY A 125 -17.04 -7.34 -2.01
CA GLY A 125 -16.76 -6.38 -3.08
C GLY A 125 -16.14 -5.08 -2.57
N THR A 126 -16.35 -4.01 -3.34
CA THR A 126 -15.80 -2.68 -3.02
C THR A 126 -16.12 -2.24 -1.59
N GLY A 127 -15.11 -1.82 -0.84
CA GLY A 127 -15.25 -1.35 0.55
C GLY A 127 -15.09 -2.42 1.62
N ALA A 128 -15.07 -3.70 1.27
CA ALA A 128 -14.83 -4.81 2.20
C ALA A 128 -13.34 -5.03 2.46
N ILE A 129 -13.03 -5.81 3.50
CA ILE A 129 -11.73 -6.49 3.63
C ILE A 129 -11.97 -7.97 3.31
N VAL A 130 -11.39 -8.43 2.19
CA VAL A 130 -11.64 -9.77 1.64
C VAL A 130 -11.32 -10.85 2.68
N ASP A 131 -12.25 -11.80 2.84
CA ASP A 131 -12.20 -12.94 3.79
C ASP A 131 -12.07 -12.53 5.28
N VAL A 132 -12.20 -11.23 5.60
CA VAL A 132 -12.09 -10.70 6.98
C VAL A 132 -13.34 -9.95 7.40
N ALA A 133 -13.79 -8.97 6.61
CA ALA A 133 -14.95 -8.15 6.96
C ALA A 133 -15.79 -7.83 5.74
N LYS A 134 -17.06 -8.19 5.82
CA LYS A 134 -18.06 -7.97 4.78
C LYS A 134 -18.58 -6.54 4.79
N VAL A 135 -19.14 -6.13 3.67
CA VAL A 135 -19.88 -4.88 3.48
C VAL A 135 -21.30 -5.18 3.03
N ASP A 136 -22.29 -4.47 3.60
CA ASP A 136 -23.69 -4.57 3.23
C ASP A 136 -24.43 -3.26 3.54
N PRO A 137 -25.05 -2.58 2.53
CA PRO A 137 -24.91 -2.86 1.10
C PRO A 137 -23.51 -2.52 0.57
N MET A 138 -23.04 -3.23 -0.47
CA MET A 138 -21.79 -2.91 -1.13
C MET A 138 -21.89 -1.57 -1.87
N PRO A 139 -21.04 -0.57 -1.55
CA PRO A 139 -20.98 0.68 -2.30
C PRO A 139 -20.40 0.46 -3.70
N LYS A 140 -20.70 1.39 -4.63
CA LYS A 140 -20.19 1.37 -6.00
C LYS A 140 -19.12 2.44 -6.18
N ALA A 141 -17.98 2.04 -6.75
CA ALA A 141 -16.85 2.90 -7.05
C ALA A 141 -16.72 3.25 -8.55
N GLY A 142 -17.33 2.48 -9.44
CA GLY A 142 -17.20 2.63 -10.89
C GLY A 142 -17.65 3.99 -11.41
N GLY A 143 -16.97 4.48 -12.46
CA GLY A 143 -17.30 5.67 -13.23
C GLY A 143 -17.01 7.01 -12.54
N LYS A 144 -16.36 7.05 -11.36
CA LYS A 144 -16.15 8.28 -10.60
C LYS A 144 -14.84 8.26 -9.80
N TRP A 145 -14.41 9.45 -9.35
CA TRP A 145 -13.36 9.58 -8.34
C TRP A 145 -13.90 9.21 -6.95
N ASN A 146 -13.11 8.47 -6.22
CA ASN A 146 -13.40 7.98 -4.89
C ASN A 146 -12.23 8.29 -3.94
N THR A 147 -12.52 8.28 -2.65
CA THR A 147 -11.53 8.42 -1.58
C THR A 147 -11.61 7.24 -0.63
N TYR A 148 -10.53 6.52 -0.45
CA TYR A 148 -10.34 5.62 0.69
C TYR A 148 -9.58 6.32 1.81
N GLU A 149 -10.08 6.14 3.04
CA GLU A 149 -9.35 6.35 4.27
C GLU A 149 -9.29 5.01 5.02
N ILE A 150 -8.07 4.51 5.22
CA ILE A 150 -7.83 3.21 5.85
C ILE A 150 -7.01 3.46 7.11
N THR A 151 -7.47 2.97 8.25
CA THR A 151 -6.73 3.00 9.52
C THR A 151 -6.45 1.59 9.99
N ALA A 152 -5.19 1.30 10.26
CA ALA A 152 -4.75 0.08 10.93
C ALA A 152 -4.02 0.48 12.22
N GLN A 153 -4.58 0.14 13.40
CA GLN A 153 -4.01 0.47 14.70
C GLN A 153 -4.19 -0.71 15.66
N GLY A 154 -3.09 -1.32 16.06
CA GLY A 154 -3.14 -2.60 16.76
C GLY A 154 -3.96 -3.62 15.94
N PRO A 155 -4.92 -4.33 16.53
CA PRO A 155 -5.79 -5.26 15.80
C PRO A 155 -6.95 -4.58 15.06
N ARG A 156 -7.22 -3.28 15.30
CA ARG A 156 -8.36 -2.59 14.69
C ARG A 156 -8.06 -2.16 13.27
N LEU A 157 -8.96 -2.53 12.36
CA LEU A 157 -8.95 -2.15 10.94
C LEU A 157 -10.23 -1.37 10.64
N VAL A 158 -10.08 -0.15 10.14
CA VAL A 158 -11.20 0.71 9.76
C VAL A 158 -11.04 1.10 8.29
N VAL A 159 -12.11 0.96 7.51
CA VAL A 159 -12.19 1.39 6.12
C VAL A 159 -13.32 2.40 5.97
N VAL A 160 -13.02 3.54 5.37
CA VAL A 160 -13.97 4.57 5.01
C VAL A 160 -13.87 4.81 3.50
N LEU A 161 -14.96 4.66 2.78
CA LEU A 161 -15.07 4.95 1.35
C LEU A 161 -16.00 6.16 1.17
N ASN A 162 -15.50 7.23 0.55
CA ASN A 162 -16.26 8.46 0.28
C ASN A 162 -16.97 9.04 1.53
N GLY A 163 -16.28 9.00 2.69
CA GLY A 163 -16.81 9.47 3.97
C GLY A 163 -17.75 8.47 4.68
N GLN A 164 -18.11 7.36 4.06
CA GLN A 164 -18.92 6.30 4.67
C GLN A 164 -18.02 5.20 5.23
N LYS A 165 -18.13 4.89 6.51
CA LYS A 165 -17.43 3.76 7.12
C LYS A 165 -18.04 2.45 6.61
N THR A 166 -17.25 1.63 5.92
CA THR A 166 -17.65 0.34 5.36
C THR A 166 -17.20 -0.82 6.23
N VAL A 167 -16.06 -0.68 6.92
CA VAL A 167 -15.52 -1.70 7.83
C VAL A 167 -15.04 -1.06 9.12
N ASP A 168 -15.27 -1.75 10.24
CA ASP A 168 -14.67 -1.49 11.56
C ASP A 168 -14.57 -2.83 12.28
N VAL A 169 -13.41 -3.47 12.23
CA VAL A 169 -13.22 -4.85 12.67
C VAL A 169 -11.95 -4.98 13.52
N GLN A 170 -11.94 -5.97 14.41
CA GLN A 170 -10.76 -6.40 15.18
C GLN A 170 -10.23 -7.69 14.55
N ASP A 171 -9.00 -7.67 14.04
CA ASP A 171 -8.29 -8.84 13.54
C ASP A 171 -6.79 -8.70 13.82
N SER A 172 -6.20 -9.66 14.53
CA SER A 172 -4.80 -9.65 14.95
C SER A 172 -3.90 -10.55 14.12
N LYS A 173 -4.41 -11.12 13.02
CA LYS A 173 -3.68 -12.11 12.20
C LYS A 173 -2.39 -11.52 11.61
N LEU A 174 -2.44 -10.28 11.13
CA LEU A 174 -1.31 -9.61 10.49
C LEU A 174 -1.00 -8.31 11.24
N ALA A 175 0.22 -8.21 11.82
CA ALA A 175 0.59 -7.10 12.69
C ALA A 175 1.27 -5.93 11.96
N SER A 176 2.03 -6.21 10.91
CA SER A 176 2.82 -5.22 10.17
C SER A 176 3.22 -5.77 8.80
N GLY A 177 3.70 -4.92 7.92
CA GLY A 177 4.19 -5.26 6.60
C GLY A 177 4.08 -4.09 5.63
N PRO A 178 4.60 -4.21 4.40
CA PRO A 178 4.37 -3.24 3.35
C PRO A 178 2.88 -3.21 2.96
N PHE A 179 2.49 -2.15 2.28
CA PHE A 179 1.21 -2.13 1.58
C PHE A 179 1.41 -2.13 0.08
N ALA A 180 0.38 -2.52 -0.68
CA ALA A 180 0.46 -2.59 -2.13
C ALA A 180 -0.81 -2.04 -2.79
N LEU A 181 -0.63 -1.45 -3.97
CA LEU A 181 -1.69 -1.07 -4.88
C LEU A 181 -1.80 -2.14 -5.95
N GLN A 182 -2.98 -2.73 -6.11
CA GLN A 182 -3.22 -3.79 -7.10
C GLN A 182 -3.72 -3.22 -8.42
N TYR A 183 -3.36 -3.88 -9.51
CA TYR A 183 -4.04 -3.83 -10.78
C TYR A 183 -4.33 -5.25 -11.29
N GLY A 184 -5.61 -5.54 -11.56
CA GLY A 184 -6.07 -6.83 -12.09
C GLY A 184 -6.78 -6.69 -13.43
N SER A 185 -7.69 -5.74 -13.56
CA SER A 185 -8.43 -5.48 -14.81
C SER A 185 -9.10 -4.11 -14.80
N GLY A 186 -9.67 -3.73 -15.95
CA GLY A 186 -10.38 -2.47 -16.14
C GLY A 186 -9.44 -1.27 -16.28
N VAL A 187 -9.95 -0.06 -16.07
CA VAL A 187 -9.16 1.18 -16.04
C VAL A 187 -9.10 1.69 -14.61
N LEU A 188 -7.88 1.85 -14.10
CA LEU A 188 -7.61 2.31 -12.74
C LEU A 188 -6.71 3.55 -12.79
N LYS A 189 -7.03 4.56 -11.96
CA LYS A 189 -6.20 5.76 -11.80
C LYS A 189 -6.07 6.10 -10.33
N TRP A 190 -4.86 6.47 -9.89
CA TRP A 190 -4.55 7.00 -8.57
C TRP A 190 -4.00 8.41 -8.73
N ARG A 191 -4.67 9.44 -8.21
CA ARG A 191 -4.14 10.81 -8.28
C ARG A 191 -3.48 11.27 -6.98
N LYS A 192 -3.73 10.55 -5.86
CA LYS A 192 -3.12 10.80 -4.58
C LYS A 192 -3.09 9.53 -3.75
N VAL A 193 -1.92 9.15 -3.24
CA VAL A 193 -1.76 8.10 -2.25
C VAL A 193 -0.79 8.59 -1.20
N GLN A 194 -1.27 8.64 0.05
CA GLN A 194 -0.51 9.11 1.21
C GLN A 194 -0.63 8.10 2.35
N ILE A 195 0.43 7.98 3.14
CA ILE A 195 0.45 7.18 4.36
C ILE A 195 0.99 8.03 5.52
N LYS A 196 0.42 7.82 6.72
CA LYS A 196 0.86 8.42 7.97
C LYS A 196 1.10 7.32 8.99
N PRO A 197 2.34 7.03 9.42
CA PRO A 197 2.61 6.19 10.59
C PRO A 197 1.98 6.81 11.85
N LEU A 198 1.47 5.95 12.74
CA LEU A 198 0.84 6.33 14.01
C LEU A 198 1.72 5.96 15.20
#